data_c24156283b373da22f9fe7fc7e483f34
#
_entry.id   c24156283b373da22f9fe7fc7e483f34
#
_cell.length_a   1.000
_cell.length_b   1.000
_cell.length_c   1.000
_cell.angle_alpha   90.00
_cell.angle_beta   90.00
_cell.angle_gamma   90.00
#
_symmetry.space_group_name_H-M   'P 1'
#
loop_
_entity.id
_entity.type
_entity.pdbx_description
1 polymer ?
#
loop_
_entity_poly.entity_id
_entity_poly.type
_entity_poly.pdbx_seq_one_letter_code
_entity_poly.pdbx_strand_id
1 'polypeptide(L)'
;FSIENNVKGAKGGPLLEELSILGEDNLDVRLQELSQLIEEKENQLRTLDSMLANKRVQSNQNYLANLPVRTGAITSRFGYRSDPFTQRVAFHSGMDFSGPQGTNIYAVASGIVSFAGIKSGYGNVIEITHGDGYVTRYAHAKHLAAKVGDLVSKDEVIAYMGSTGRSTGTHLHYEVLVNGKQIDPMGFVSLALKK
;
A
#
# COMPACT_ATOMS: atom_id res chain seq x y z
N PHE A 1 48.02 -4.62 61.80
CA PHE A 1 48.07 -4.99 60.36
C PHE A 1 47.54 -3.85 59.55
N SER A 2 48.46 -3.06 58.97
CA SER A 2 48.17 -1.94 58.06
C SER A 2 48.09 -2.49 56.65
N ILE A 3 46.97 -2.22 55.97
CA ILE A 3 46.85 -2.48 54.54
C ILE A 3 46.95 -1.15 53.84
N GLU A 4 48.07 -0.88 53.18
CA GLU A 4 48.27 0.25 52.29
C GLU A 4 47.55 -0.03 50.96
N ASN A 5 46.49 0.72 50.68
CA ASN A 5 45.81 0.72 49.37
C ASN A 5 46.59 1.66 48.46
N ASN A 6 47.43 1.09 47.60
CA ASN A 6 48.11 1.80 46.53
C ASN A 6 47.18 1.88 45.30
N VAL A 7 46.33 2.94 45.23
CA VAL A 7 45.52 3.23 44.05
C VAL A 7 46.35 4.11 43.10
N LYS A 8 46.97 3.48 42.11
CA LYS A 8 47.54 4.20 40.97
C LYS A 8 46.43 4.77 40.16
N GLY A 9 46.19 6.06 40.22
CA GLY A 9 45.25 6.79 39.38
C GLY A 9 45.68 6.72 37.92
N ALA A 10 44.82 6.14 37.09
CA ALA A 10 44.95 6.19 35.63
C ALA A 10 44.72 7.63 35.15
N LYS A 11 45.78 8.29 34.75
CA LYS A 11 45.74 9.57 34.00
C LYS A 11 45.76 9.24 32.54
N GLY A 12 44.61 9.31 31.88
CA GLY A 12 44.44 9.16 30.44
C GLY A 12 43.21 9.96 30.00
N GLY A 13 43.39 11.25 29.83
CA GLY A 13 42.49 12.07 29.05
C GLY A 13 43.21 12.45 27.74
N PRO A 14 42.51 12.63 26.62
CA PRO A 14 43.14 13.09 25.39
C PRO A 14 43.77 14.47 25.63
N LEU A 15 45.02 14.61 25.21
CA LEU A 15 45.77 15.86 25.32
C LEU A 15 45.04 16.94 24.52
N LEU A 16 44.63 18.01 25.20
CA LEU A 16 44.09 19.24 24.61
C LEU A 16 45.12 20.08 23.86
N GLU A 17 46.33 19.55 23.64
CA GLU A 17 47.42 20.28 22.96
C GLU A 17 47.30 20.35 21.44
N GLU A 18 46.40 19.59 20.79
CA GLU A 18 46.18 19.67 19.32
C GLU A 18 45.22 20.79 18.88
N LEU A 19 44.56 21.49 19.80
CA LEU A 19 43.58 22.54 19.46
C LEU A 19 44.22 23.92 19.19
N SER A 20 45.54 24.10 19.44
CA SER A 20 46.21 25.37 19.24
C SER A 20 46.94 25.54 17.90
N ILE A 21 46.87 24.58 17.00
CA ILE A 21 47.54 24.62 15.66
C ILE A 21 46.53 24.84 14.51
N LEU A 22 45.30 25.13 14.81
CA LEU A 22 44.31 25.49 13.78
C LEU A 22 44.32 26.99 13.59
N GLY A 23 45.23 27.51 12.73
CA GLY A 23 45.12 28.87 12.23
C GLY A 23 43.74 29.10 11.61
N GLU A 24 43.21 30.32 11.71
CA GLU A 24 41.88 30.71 11.21
C GLU A 24 41.68 30.29 9.74
N ASP A 25 42.73 30.31 8.92
CA ASP A 25 42.72 29.90 7.51
C ASP A 25 42.40 28.40 7.29
N ASN A 26 42.59 27.56 8.30
CA ASN A 26 42.31 26.11 8.21
C ASN A 26 40.86 25.77 8.62
N LEU A 27 40.22 26.64 9.39
CA LEU A 27 38.84 26.45 9.86
C LEU A 27 37.84 26.66 8.71
N ASP A 28 38.01 27.73 7.92
CA ASP A 28 37.14 28.02 6.77
C ASP A 28 37.23 26.94 5.70
N VAL A 29 38.41 26.40 5.41
CA VAL A 29 38.59 25.28 4.49
C VAL A 29 37.86 24.03 4.99
N ARG A 30 37.98 23.70 6.28
CA ARG A 30 37.30 22.54 6.87
C ARG A 30 35.79 22.71 6.93
N LEU A 31 35.27 23.91 7.18
CA LEU A 31 33.86 24.23 7.11
C LEU A 31 33.34 24.07 5.69
N GLN A 32 34.09 24.44 4.69
CA GLN A 32 33.77 24.32 3.29
C GLN A 32 33.74 22.84 2.85
N GLU A 33 34.75 22.06 3.27
CA GLU A 33 34.80 20.62 3.05
C GLU A 33 33.62 19.90 3.72
N LEU A 34 33.28 20.25 4.96
CA LEU A 34 32.13 19.67 5.68
C LEU A 34 30.83 20.04 5.01
N SER A 35 30.66 21.27 4.54
CA SER A 35 29.49 21.73 3.82
C SER A 35 29.30 20.94 2.53
N GLN A 36 30.34 20.70 1.75
CA GLN A 36 30.32 19.88 0.54
C GLN A 36 29.98 18.43 0.86
N LEU A 37 30.53 17.88 1.94
CA LEU A 37 30.22 16.50 2.36
C LEU A 37 28.74 16.37 2.78
N ILE A 38 28.18 17.36 3.48
CA ILE A 38 26.77 17.39 3.86
C ILE A 38 25.89 17.40 2.59
N GLU A 39 26.18 18.30 1.65
CA GLU A 39 25.41 18.39 0.40
C GLU A 39 25.48 17.09 -0.42
N GLU A 40 26.65 16.46 -0.48
CA GLU A 40 26.79 15.15 -1.13
C GLU A 40 25.93 14.07 -0.44
N LYS A 41 25.95 14.01 0.90
CA LYS A 41 25.14 13.07 1.67
C LYS A 41 23.66 13.34 1.56
N GLU A 42 23.22 14.57 1.54
CA GLU A 42 21.82 14.93 1.29
C GLU A 42 21.36 14.47 -0.09
N ASN A 43 22.16 14.67 -1.13
CA ASN A 43 21.86 14.22 -2.48
C ASN A 43 21.82 12.69 -2.59
N GLN A 44 22.72 11.98 -1.92
CA GLN A 44 22.68 10.51 -1.81
C GLN A 44 21.40 10.03 -1.11
N LEU A 45 20.99 10.66 0.00
CA LEU A 45 19.77 10.34 0.73
C LEU A 45 18.51 10.57 -0.14
N ARG A 46 18.41 11.72 -0.81
CA ARG A 46 17.30 12.03 -1.73
C ARG A 46 17.18 10.99 -2.86
N THR A 47 18.31 10.56 -3.39
CA THR A 47 18.34 9.52 -4.43
C THR A 47 17.86 8.17 -3.88
N LEU A 48 18.33 7.78 -2.70
CA LEU A 48 17.87 6.56 -2.01
C LEU A 48 16.37 6.61 -1.70
N ASP A 49 15.86 7.72 -1.21
CA ASP A 49 14.43 7.90 -0.94
C ASP A 49 13.59 7.75 -2.21
N SER A 50 14.03 8.33 -3.32
CA SER A 50 13.35 8.19 -4.61
C SER A 50 13.37 6.74 -5.13
N MET A 51 14.48 6.03 -4.98
CA MET A 51 14.59 4.61 -5.36
C MET A 51 13.72 3.72 -4.47
N LEU A 52 13.66 3.98 -3.17
CA LEU A 52 12.80 3.26 -2.23
C LEU A 52 11.31 3.52 -2.51
N ALA A 53 10.93 4.77 -2.81
CA ALA A 53 9.57 5.12 -3.20
C ALA A 53 9.16 4.38 -4.48
N ASN A 54 10.01 4.38 -5.52
CA ASN A 54 9.76 3.65 -6.76
C ASN A 54 9.66 2.14 -6.55
N LYS A 55 10.55 1.56 -5.71
CA LYS A 55 10.51 0.13 -5.37
C LYS A 55 9.25 -0.24 -4.60
N ARG A 56 8.77 0.63 -3.68
CA ARG A 56 7.51 0.45 -2.96
C ARG A 56 6.32 0.45 -3.91
N VAL A 57 6.23 1.43 -4.82
CA VAL A 57 5.16 1.50 -5.83
C VAL A 57 5.15 0.24 -6.71
N GLN A 58 6.30 -0.23 -7.19
CA GLN A 58 6.41 -1.44 -7.99
C GLN A 58 6.10 -2.71 -7.18
N SER A 59 6.55 -2.78 -5.93
CA SER A 59 6.25 -3.90 -5.01
C SER A 59 4.76 -3.99 -4.73
N ASN A 60 4.09 -2.85 -4.49
CA ASN A 60 2.67 -2.79 -4.19
C ASN A 60 1.79 -3.13 -5.39
N GLN A 61 2.16 -2.71 -6.61
CA GLN A 61 1.48 -3.14 -7.82
C GLN A 61 1.55 -4.66 -8.00
N ASN A 62 2.73 -5.26 -7.80
CA ASN A 62 2.90 -6.73 -7.85
C ASN A 62 2.17 -7.45 -6.71
N TYR A 63 2.08 -6.82 -5.53
CA TYR A 63 1.39 -7.38 -4.37
C TYR A 63 -0.11 -7.49 -4.58
N LEU A 64 -0.75 -6.47 -5.18
CA LEU A 64 -2.17 -6.47 -5.53
C LEU A 64 -2.48 -7.16 -6.87
N ALA A 65 -1.45 -7.59 -7.62
CA ALA A 65 -1.62 -8.26 -8.92
C ALA A 65 -2.19 -9.66 -8.75
N ASN A 66 -3.50 -9.73 -8.55
CA ASN A 66 -4.28 -10.96 -8.44
C ASN A 66 -5.70 -10.73 -8.94
N LEU A 67 -6.39 -11.82 -9.28
CA LEU A 67 -7.78 -11.78 -9.71
C LEU A 67 -8.71 -11.96 -8.50
N PRO A 68 -9.72 -11.09 -8.34
CA PRO A 68 -10.70 -11.22 -7.25
C PRO A 68 -11.65 -12.38 -7.48
N VAL A 69 -11.74 -12.90 -8.70
CA VAL A 69 -12.50 -14.10 -9.08
C VAL A 69 -11.67 -14.97 -10.02
N ARG A 70 -11.85 -16.28 -9.97
CA ARG A 70 -11.10 -17.22 -10.82
C ARG A 70 -11.87 -17.64 -12.07
N THR A 71 -13.17 -17.38 -12.11
CA THR A 71 -14.07 -17.70 -13.21
C THR A 71 -14.93 -16.49 -13.53
N GLY A 72 -15.28 -16.30 -14.79
CA GLY A 72 -16.07 -15.18 -15.25
C GLY A 72 -15.31 -14.29 -16.23
N ALA A 73 -15.99 -13.25 -16.69
CA ALA A 73 -15.44 -12.29 -17.65
C ALA A 73 -15.52 -10.86 -17.11
N ILE A 74 -14.59 -10.02 -17.53
CA ILE A 74 -14.68 -8.57 -17.30
C ILE A 74 -15.78 -8.02 -18.19
N THR A 75 -16.85 -7.51 -17.58
CA THR A 75 -18.03 -6.99 -18.28
C THR A 75 -18.06 -5.48 -18.35
N SER A 76 -17.41 -4.80 -17.41
CA SER A 76 -17.29 -3.34 -17.43
C SER A 76 -15.98 -2.88 -16.85
N ARG A 77 -15.39 -1.84 -17.45
CA ARG A 77 -14.11 -1.25 -17.04
C ARG A 77 -14.34 0.04 -16.25
N PHE A 78 -13.31 0.46 -15.55
CA PHE A 78 -13.21 1.76 -14.88
C PHE A 78 -13.32 2.91 -15.89
N GLY A 79 -13.97 4.01 -15.52
CA GLY A 79 -14.06 5.23 -16.30
C GLY A 79 -15.48 5.59 -16.74
N TYR A 80 -15.60 6.56 -17.66
CA TYR A 80 -16.90 7.01 -18.14
C TYR A 80 -17.57 6.00 -19.06
N ARG A 81 -18.83 5.68 -18.76
CA ARG A 81 -19.68 4.77 -19.57
C ARG A 81 -21.14 5.19 -19.50
N SER A 82 -21.98 4.63 -20.37
CA SER A 82 -23.43 4.74 -20.22
C SER A 82 -23.87 3.98 -18.96
N ASP A 83 -24.62 4.65 -18.10
CA ASP A 83 -25.21 4.04 -16.92
C ASP A 83 -26.30 3.05 -17.32
N PRO A 84 -26.28 1.78 -16.85
CA PRO A 84 -27.22 0.77 -17.31
C PRO A 84 -28.67 1.00 -16.89
N PHE A 85 -28.92 1.92 -15.94
CA PHE A 85 -30.27 2.23 -15.46
C PHE A 85 -30.84 3.50 -16.09
N THR A 86 -30.00 4.55 -16.21
CA THR A 86 -30.45 5.87 -16.68
C THR A 86 -30.06 6.17 -18.12
N GLN A 87 -29.14 5.35 -18.70
CA GLN A 87 -28.54 5.54 -20.02
C GLN A 87 -27.75 6.85 -20.19
N ARG A 88 -27.57 7.60 -19.12
CA ARG A 88 -26.75 8.80 -19.10
C ARG A 88 -25.28 8.46 -18.88
N VAL A 89 -24.39 9.34 -19.32
CA VAL A 89 -22.96 9.18 -19.03
C VAL A 89 -22.73 9.27 -17.53
N ALA A 90 -22.12 8.22 -16.96
CA ALA A 90 -21.74 8.14 -15.55
C ALA A 90 -20.33 7.57 -15.41
N PHE A 91 -19.68 7.94 -14.33
CA PHE A 91 -18.35 7.44 -14.01
C PHE A 91 -18.47 6.13 -13.23
N HIS A 92 -17.80 5.08 -13.74
CA HIS A 92 -17.68 3.77 -13.09
C HIS A 92 -16.39 3.72 -12.28
N SER A 93 -16.51 3.64 -10.97
CA SER A 93 -15.42 3.74 -10.00
C SER A 93 -14.60 2.46 -9.83
N GLY A 94 -14.93 1.40 -10.56
CA GLY A 94 -14.28 0.10 -10.47
C GLY A 94 -14.32 -0.72 -11.74
N MET A 95 -14.21 -2.02 -11.58
CA MET A 95 -14.38 -3.02 -12.66
C MET A 95 -15.42 -4.05 -12.26
N ASP A 96 -16.22 -4.48 -13.23
CA ASP A 96 -17.24 -5.50 -13.04
C ASP A 96 -16.79 -6.83 -13.64
N PHE A 97 -16.93 -7.90 -12.83
CA PHE A 97 -16.67 -9.28 -13.21
C PHE A 97 -17.97 -10.08 -13.14
N SER A 98 -18.45 -10.60 -14.27
CA SER A 98 -19.64 -11.47 -14.29
C SER A 98 -19.29 -12.87 -13.82
N GLY A 99 -20.29 -13.55 -13.27
CA GLY A 99 -20.20 -14.96 -12.90
C GLY A 99 -21.50 -15.49 -12.30
N PRO A 100 -21.60 -16.79 -12.10
CA PRO A 100 -22.74 -17.38 -11.41
C PRO A 100 -22.91 -16.86 -9.99
N GLN A 101 -24.14 -16.78 -9.52
CA GLN A 101 -24.41 -16.43 -8.12
C GLN A 101 -23.76 -17.45 -7.18
N GLY A 102 -23.05 -16.93 -6.16
CA GLY A 102 -22.31 -17.77 -5.21
C GLY A 102 -20.87 -18.08 -5.63
N THR A 103 -20.40 -17.57 -6.78
CA THR A 103 -18.97 -17.64 -7.14
C THR A 103 -18.12 -17.05 -6.03
N ASN A 104 -17.04 -17.74 -5.65
CA ASN A 104 -16.11 -17.29 -4.63
C ASN A 104 -15.44 -15.98 -5.05
N ILE A 105 -15.42 -15.03 -4.13
CA ILE A 105 -14.65 -13.78 -4.22
C ILE A 105 -13.44 -13.91 -3.30
N TYR A 106 -12.27 -13.67 -3.85
CA TYR A 106 -10.99 -13.85 -3.15
C TYR A 106 -10.34 -12.51 -2.83
N ALA A 107 -9.67 -12.45 -1.68
CA ALA A 107 -8.77 -11.35 -1.37
C ALA A 107 -7.60 -11.32 -2.36
N VAL A 108 -7.40 -10.20 -3.07
CA VAL A 108 -6.31 -10.07 -4.05
C VAL A 108 -4.94 -10.01 -3.39
N ALA A 109 -4.88 -9.64 -2.12
CA ALA A 109 -3.68 -9.58 -1.28
C ALA A 109 -4.05 -9.76 0.18
N SER A 110 -3.06 -10.07 1.02
CA SER A 110 -3.24 -10.13 2.48
C SER A 110 -3.55 -8.75 3.04
N GLY A 111 -4.32 -8.69 4.12
CA GLY A 111 -4.70 -7.42 4.75
C GLY A 111 -5.63 -7.60 5.94
N ILE A 112 -6.20 -6.48 6.38
CA ILE A 112 -7.18 -6.43 7.48
C ILE A 112 -8.51 -5.96 6.88
N VAL A 113 -9.60 -6.65 7.21
CA VAL A 113 -10.96 -6.21 6.85
C VAL A 113 -11.29 -4.93 7.59
N SER A 114 -11.35 -3.82 6.88
CA SER A 114 -11.65 -2.49 7.41
C SER A 114 -13.15 -2.17 7.39
N PHE A 115 -13.92 -2.84 6.53
CA PHE A 115 -15.37 -2.74 6.46
C PHE A 115 -15.99 -4.06 5.99
N ALA A 116 -17.10 -4.46 6.60
CA ALA A 116 -17.92 -5.59 6.17
C ALA A 116 -19.38 -5.31 6.53
N GLY A 117 -20.25 -5.10 5.53
CA GLY A 117 -21.64 -4.72 5.78
C GLY A 117 -22.36 -4.21 4.54
N ILE A 118 -23.49 -3.53 4.75
CA ILE A 118 -24.30 -2.95 3.67
C ILE A 118 -23.89 -1.48 3.46
N LYS A 119 -23.66 -1.10 2.20
CA LYS A 119 -23.36 0.27 1.79
C LYS A 119 -24.29 0.69 0.65
N SER A 120 -24.82 1.91 0.74
CA SER A 120 -25.77 2.45 -0.24
C SER A 120 -25.19 2.37 -1.67
N GLY A 121 -25.98 1.85 -2.58
CA GLY A 121 -25.59 1.60 -3.97
C GLY A 121 -24.77 0.31 -4.16
N TYR A 122 -23.89 -0.05 -3.24
CA TYR A 122 -22.97 -1.21 -3.35
C TYR A 122 -23.59 -2.54 -2.86
N GLY A 123 -24.65 -2.48 -2.05
CA GLY A 123 -25.21 -3.67 -1.39
C GLY A 123 -24.28 -4.22 -0.32
N ASN A 124 -24.12 -5.56 -0.24
CA ASN A 124 -23.15 -6.17 0.67
C ASN A 124 -21.73 -5.93 0.15
N VAL A 125 -20.90 -5.34 1.00
CA VAL A 125 -19.54 -4.89 0.67
C VAL A 125 -18.57 -5.39 1.71
N ILE A 126 -17.38 -5.79 1.27
CA ILE A 126 -16.21 -5.97 2.10
C ILE A 126 -15.08 -5.09 1.58
N GLU A 127 -14.36 -4.41 2.49
CA GLU A 127 -13.18 -3.60 2.20
C GLU A 127 -11.99 -4.16 2.98
N ILE A 128 -10.85 -4.26 2.33
CA ILE A 128 -9.61 -4.78 2.90
C ILE A 128 -8.52 -3.73 2.76
N THR A 129 -7.92 -3.35 3.89
CA THR A 129 -6.75 -2.47 3.93
C THR A 129 -5.48 -3.30 3.85
N HIS A 130 -4.61 -2.96 2.88
CA HIS A 130 -3.39 -3.72 2.56
C HIS A 130 -2.08 -3.02 2.98
N GLY A 131 -2.17 -1.86 3.62
CA GLY A 131 -1.03 -1.00 3.91
C GLY A 131 -0.75 0.02 2.80
N ASP A 132 0.17 0.94 3.04
CA ASP A 132 0.60 2.02 2.12
C ASP A 132 -0.55 2.79 1.47
N GLY A 133 -1.70 2.92 2.17
CA GLY A 133 -2.89 3.61 1.69
C GLY A 133 -3.73 2.83 0.68
N TYR A 134 -3.39 1.58 0.37
CA TYR A 134 -4.17 0.72 -0.53
C TYR A 134 -5.34 0.07 0.19
N VAL A 135 -6.52 0.17 -0.43
CA VAL A 135 -7.75 -0.53 -0.02
C VAL A 135 -8.37 -1.18 -1.24
N THR A 136 -8.81 -2.42 -1.11
CA THR A 136 -9.64 -3.07 -2.14
C THR A 136 -11.06 -3.24 -1.62
N ARG A 137 -12.03 -2.99 -2.50
CA ARG A 137 -13.46 -3.09 -2.22
C ARG A 137 -14.11 -4.09 -3.14
N TYR A 138 -14.96 -4.92 -2.55
CA TYR A 138 -15.69 -6.00 -3.21
C TYR A 138 -17.18 -5.84 -2.90
N ALA A 139 -17.99 -5.53 -3.91
CA ALA A 139 -19.39 -5.17 -3.72
C ALA A 139 -20.37 -6.13 -4.44
N HIS A 140 -21.66 -5.91 -4.22
CA HIS A 140 -22.79 -6.69 -4.70
C HIS A 140 -22.79 -8.16 -4.24
N ALA A 141 -22.05 -8.45 -3.16
CA ALA A 141 -21.95 -9.81 -2.63
C ALA A 141 -23.32 -10.36 -2.17
N LYS A 142 -23.51 -11.65 -2.33
CA LYS A 142 -24.65 -12.38 -1.75
C LYS A 142 -24.51 -12.47 -0.23
N HIS A 143 -23.33 -12.90 0.22
CA HIS A 143 -22.92 -12.84 1.64
C HIS A 143 -21.43 -12.61 1.77
N LEU A 144 -21.03 -12.14 2.95
CA LEU A 144 -19.65 -11.92 3.35
C LEU A 144 -19.18 -13.13 4.17
N ALA A 145 -17.95 -13.60 3.91
CA ALA A 145 -17.35 -14.72 4.64
C ALA A 145 -16.42 -14.25 5.76
N ALA A 146 -16.03 -12.95 5.75
CA ALA A 146 -15.19 -12.33 6.75
C ALA A 146 -15.87 -11.10 7.37
N LYS A 147 -15.44 -10.72 8.56
CA LYS A 147 -15.97 -9.59 9.36
C LYS A 147 -14.88 -8.55 9.63
N VAL A 148 -15.30 -7.36 10.03
CA VAL A 148 -14.37 -6.26 10.41
C VAL A 148 -13.39 -6.71 11.47
N GLY A 149 -12.10 -6.43 11.24
CA GLY A 149 -10.98 -6.78 12.09
C GLY A 149 -10.32 -8.12 11.75
N ASP A 150 -10.92 -8.96 10.90
CA ASP A 150 -10.30 -10.21 10.49
C ASP A 150 -9.04 -9.94 9.67
N LEU A 151 -7.99 -10.73 9.94
CA LEU A 151 -6.81 -10.83 9.10
C LEU A 151 -7.11 -11.82 7.98
N VAL A 152 -6.96 -11.40 6.74
CA VAL A 152 -7.16 -12.24 5.57
C VAL A 152 -5.87 -12.42 4.79
N SER A 153 -5.67 -13.63 4.29
CA SER A 153 -4.54 -13.96 3.43
C SER A 153 -4.89 -13.73 1.97
N LYS A 154 -3.88 -13.53 1.14
CA LYS A 154 -4.06 -13.56 -0.32
C LYS A 154 -4.69 -14.88 -0.74
N ASP A 155 -5.63 -14.83 -1.72
CA ASP A 155 -6.39 -15.98 -2.22
C ASP A 155 -7.39 -16.59 -1.22
N GLU A 156 -7.60 -15.98 -0.07
CA GLU A 156 -8.64 -16.37 0.88
C GLU A 156 -10.03 -15.97 0.36
N VAL A 157 -11.04 -16.83 0.56
CA VAL A 157 -12.44 -16.53 0.21
C VAL A 157 -13.01 -15.56 1.24
N ILE A 158 -13.37 -14.37 0.80
CA ILE A 158 -13.87 -13.26 1.65
C ILE A 158 -15.36 -12.98 1.47
N ALA A 159 -15.94 -13.37 0.34
CA ALA A 159 -17.34 -13.18 0.02
C ALA A 159 -17.79 -14.12 -1.10
N TYR A 160 -19.08 -14.11 -1.39
CA TYR A 160 -19.70 -14.86 -2.48
C TYR A 160 -20.46 -13.90 -3.39
N MET A 161 -20.26 -14.03 -4.70
CA MET A 161 -20.86 -13.17 -5.72
C MET A 161 -22.38 -13.17 -5.66
N GLY A 162 -22.98 -12.00 -5.80
CA GLY A 162 -24.42 -11.80 -5.79
C GLY A 162 -24.88 -10.69 -6.71
N SER A 163 -26.01 -10.08 -6.37
CA SER A 163 -26.62 -8.96 -7.08
C SER A 163 -27.32 -8.02 -6.09
N THR A 164 -26.71 -7.81 -4.91
CA THR A 164 -27.27 -6.92 -3.89
C THR A 164 -26.99 -5.45 -4.21
N GLY A 165 -27.81 -4.54 -3.69
CA GLY A 165 -27.68 -3.12 -3.97
C GLY A 165 -28.10 -2.74 -5.40
N ARG A 166 -27.43 -1.71 -5.99
CA ARG A 166 -27.73 -1.23 -7.34
C ARG A 166 -27.02 -2.07 -8.40
N SER A 167 -27.63 -3.18 -8.78
CA SER A 167 -27.07 -4.17 -9.71
C SER A 167 -28.14 -4.63 -10.70
N THR A 168 -27.75 -4.80 -11.97
CA THR A 168 -28.61 -5.30 -13.05
C THR A 168 -28.57 -6.82 -13.19
N GLY A 169 -27.67 -7.49 -12.49
CA GLY A 169 -27.49 -8.94 -12.55
C GLY A 169 -26.31 -9.38 -11.70
N THR A 170 -26.08 -10.68 -11.62
CA THR A 170 -25.01 -11.24 -10.78
C THR A 170 -23.64 -10.85 -11.30
N HIS A 171 -22.88 -10.10 -10.50
CA HIS A 171 -21.50 -9.70 -10.77
C HIS A 171 -20.77 -9.29 -9.48
N LEU A 172 -19.47 -9.22 -9.54
CA LEU A 172 -18.62 -8.55 -8.57
C LEU A 172 -18.27 -7.16 -9.11
N HIS A 173 -18.57 -6.11 -8.35
CA HIS A 173 -17.98 -4.79 -8.55
C HIS A 173 -16.72 -4.67 -7.68
N TYR A 174 -15.58 -4.48 -8.33
CA TYR A 174 -14.25 -4.46 -7.70
C TYR A 174 -13.60 -3.08 -7.86
N GLU A 175 -13.17 -2.48 -6.75
CA GLU A 175 -12.46 -1.21 -6.75
C GLU A 175 -11.09 -1.36 -6.07
N VAL A 176 -10.12 -0.56 -6.54
CA VAL A 176 -8.85 -0.29 -5.87
C VAL A 176 -8.82 1.19 -5.50
N LEU A 177 -8.53 1.46 -4.24
CA LEU A 177 -8.38 2.82 -3.72
C LEU A 177 -6.93 3.02 -3.25
N VAL A 178 -6.41 4.22 -3.49
CA VAL A 178 -5.13 4.68 -2.94
C VAL A 178 -5.36 5.99 -2.22
N ASN A 179 -5.07 6.05 -0.94
CA ASN A 179 -5.32 7.21 -0.09
C ASN A 179 -6.77 7.75 -0.21
N GLY A 180 -7.74 6.81 -0.26
CA GLY A 180 -9.16 7.10 -0.36
C GLY A 180 -9.68 7.46 -1.76
N LYS A 181 -8.83 7.52 -2.79
CA LYS A 181 -9.24 7.80 -4.18
C LYS A 181 -9.26 6.52 -5.01
N GLN A 182 -10.37 6.28 -5.73
CA GLN A 182 -10.48 5.17 -6.68
C GLN A 182 -9.51 5.36 -7.84
N ILE A 183 -8.82 4.28 -8.20
CA ILE A 183 -7.91 4.21 -9.35
C ILE A 183 -8.32 3.04 -10.25
N ASP A 184 -7.87 3.07 -11.51
CA ASP A 184 -8.17 2.01 -12.47
C ASP A 184 -7.57 0.66 -12.02
N PRO A 185 -8.39 -0.36 -11.72
CA PRO A 185 -7.91 -1.67 -11.31
C PRO A 185 -7.23 -2.46 -12.45
N MET A 186 -7.39 -2.04 -13.72
CA MET A 186 -6.89 -2.80 -14.87
C MET A 186 -5.38 -3.05 -14.81
N GLY A 187 -4.60 -2.10 -14.27
CA GLY A 187 -3.15 -2.27 -14.11
C GLY A 187 -2.79 -3.51 -13.27
N PHE A 188 -3.50 -3.74 -12.17
CA PHE A 188 -3.31 -4.88 -11.27
C PHE A 188 -3.85 -6.18 -11.88
N VAL A 189 -5.03 -6.12 -12.49
CA VAL A 189 -5.69 -7.26 -13.14
C VAL A 189 -4.85 -7.77 -14.33
N SER A 190 -4.33 -6.87 -15.17
CA SER A 190 -3.52 -7.25 -16.33
C SER A 190 -2.19 -7.90 -15.94
N LEU A 191 -1.59 -7.47 -14.82
CA LEU A 191 -0.40 -8.13 -14.26
C LEU A 191 -0.70 -9.53 -13.76
N ALA A 192 -1.90 -9.75 -13.19
CA ALA A 192 -2.34 -11.07 -12.76
C ALA A 192 -2.58 -12.04 -13.92
N LEU A 193 -3.11 -11.54 -15.04
CA LEU A 193 -3.40 -12.35 -16.25
C LEU A 193 -2.15 -12.76 -17.03
N LYS A 194 -0.99 -12.14 -16.76
CA LYS A 194 0.31 -12.45 -17.41
C LYS A 194 1.12 -13.49 -16.65
N LYS A 195 0.69 -13.89 -15.46
CA LYS A 195 1.32 -14.94 -14.64
C LYS A 195 0.73 -16.31 -14.97
#